data_18a183a905a4df862cb4dc3fcac5dab1
#
_entry.id   18a183a905a4df862cb4dc3fcac5dab1
#
_cell.length_a   1.000
_cell.length_b   1.000
_cell.length_c   1.000
_cell.angle_alpha   90.00
_cell.angle_beta   90.00
_cell.angle_gamma   90.00
#
_symmetry.space_group_name_H-M   'P 1'
#
loop_
_entity.id
_entity.type
_entity.pdbx_description
1 polymer ?
#
loop_
_entity_poly.entity_id
_entity_poly.type
_entity_poly.pdbx_seq_one_letter_code
_entity_poly.pdbx_strand_id
1 'polypeptide(L)'
;MSHSHAHSCSHDDPAHFTQEFWDDRYGSSGRLWSGQPNPQLVAQTADLVPGEALEAGCGEGADAIWLARQGWTVTAVDVSAVALERAAGYAAAAGGEIARRITWQREDLLSWAPDPERFDLVSAQYMHAPAGEIDALHRRLAAAVRPGGTLLVVGHHPDDLHANVGRTGSPDRFWSAQDIAASLDPGGWEVIVADAPGRSATDLDGQPVTVRDTVLRAARRS
;
A
#
# COMPACT_ATOMS: atom_id res chain seq x y z
N MET A 1 -28.07 -31.99 13.76
CA MET A 1 -27.10 -32.03 12.65
C MET A 1 -27.05 -30.64 12.05
N SER A 2 -26.17 -29.79 12.58
CA SER A 2 -26.00 -28.43 12.10
C SER A 2 -24.85 -28.43 11.10
N HIS A 3 -25.17 -28.24 9.83
CA HIS A 3 -24.16 -28.01 8.81
C HIS A 3 -23.68 -26.55 8.91
N SER A 4 -22.50 -26.41 9.47
CA SER A 4 -21.73 -25.15 9.38
C SER A 4 -21.31 -24.99 7.92
N HIS A 5 -21.94 -24.08 7.20
CA HIS A 5 -21.46 -23.65 5.89
C HIS A 5 -20.27 -22.73 6.12
N ALA A 6 -19.07 -23.30 6.00
CA ALA A 6 -17.87 -22.50 5.77
C ALA A 6 -18.06 -21.83 4.40
N HIS A 7 -18.40 -20.55 4.40
CA HIS A 7 -18.34 -19.75 3.19
C HIS A 7 -16.86 -19.63 2.80
N SER A 8 -16.46 -20.41 1.79
CA SER A 8 -15.25 -20.17 1.02
C SER A 8 -15.47 -18.84 0.29
N CYS A 9 -15.14 -17.72 0.93
CA CYS A 9 -15.09 -16.44 0.25
C CYS A 9 -13.94 -16.52 -0.75
N SER A 10 -14.24 -16.60 -2.04
CA SER A 10 -13.22 -16.38 -3.07
C SER A 10 -12.73 -14.97 -2.91
N HIS A 11 -11.43 -14.77 -2.74
CA HIS A 11 -10.83 -13.44 -2.56
C HIS A 11 -10.94 -12.56 -3.82
N ASP A 12 -11.50 -13.10 -4.90
CA ASP A 12 -11.77 -12.40 -6.16
C ASP A 12 -13.17 -11.77 -6.21
N ASP A 13 -13.94 -11.86 -5.11
CA ASP A 13 -15.25 -11.22 -5.03
C ASP A 13 -15.06 -9.68 -5.10
N PRO A 14 -15.69 -8.98 -6.07
CA PRO A 14 -15.65 -7.51 -6.14
C PRO A 14 -16.04 -6.81 -4.84
N ALA A 15 -16.86 -7.48 -4.00
CA ALA A 15 -17.22 -6.97 -2.68
C ALA A 15 -16.01 -6.72 -1.77
N HIS A 16 -14.88 -7.44 -1.94
CA HIS A 16 -13.67 -7.29 -1.14
C HIS A 16 -12.89 -5.99 -1.41
N PHE A 17 -13.32 -5.20 -2.38
CA PHE A 17 -12.69 -3.91 -2.70
C PHE A 17 -13.57 -2.72 -2.35
N THR A 18 -14.74 -2.95 -1.73
CA THR A 18 -15.68 -1.91 -1.36
C THR A 18 -15.35 -1.27 -0.02
N GLN A 19 -15.83 -0.04 0.18
CA GLN A 19 -15.76 0.64 1.47
C GLN A 19 -16.39 -0.22 2.59
N GLU A 20 -17.58 -0.78 2.34
CA GLU A 20 -18.33 -1.56 3.32
C GLU A 20 -17.51 -2.77 3.83
N PHE A 21 -16.88 -3.50 2.92
CA PHE A 21 -16.00 -4.62 3.28
C PHE A 21 -14.86 -4.19 4.20
N TRP A 22 -14.19 -3.09 3.87
CA TRP A 22 -13.07 -2.61 4.67
C TRP A 22 -13.51 -1.99 6.00
N ASP A 23 -14.64 -1.24 6.02
CA ASP A 23 -15.21 -0.71 7.26
C ASP A 23 -15.59 -1.84 8.22
N ASP A 24 -16.22 -2.92 7.74
CA ASP A 24 -16.56 -4.10 8.53
C ASP A 24 -15.29 -4.80 9.05
N ARG A 25 -14.29 -4.98 8.19
CA ARG A 25 -13.03 -5.62 8.55
C ARG A 25 -12.28 -4.84 9.63
N TYR A 26 -12.17 -3.53 9.50
CA TYR A 26 -11.60 -2.69 10.54
C TYR A 26 -12.50 -2.62 11.77
N GLY A 27 -13.82 -2.57 11.62
CA GLY A 27 -14.78 -2.51 12.73
C GLY A 27 -14.80 -3.75 13.62
N SER A 28 -14.57 -4.94 13.03
CA SER A 28 -14.69 -6.24 13.71
C SER A 28 -13.52 -6.59 14.64
N SER A 29 -12.41 -5.86 14.61
CA SER A 29 -11.20 -6.15 15.39
C SER A 29 -10.69 -4.90 16.11
N GLY A 30 -9.73 -5.07 17.00
CA GLY A 30 -8.91 -3.99 17.53
C GLY A 30 -8.00 -3.41 16.45
N ARG A 31 -6.69 -3.37 16.67
CA ARG A 31 -5.73 -3.02 15.63
C ARG A 31 -5.58 -4.18 14.65
N LEU A 32 -5.84 -3.94 13.38
CA LEU A 32 -5.75 -4.99 12.35
C LEU A 32 -4.30 -5.26 11.93
N TRP A 33 -3.47 -4.20 11.87
CA TRP A 33 -2.07 -4.29 11.45
C TRP A 33 -1.11 -4.06 12.61
N SER A 34 0.18 -4.35 12.40
CA SER A 34 1.24 -4.26 13.43
C SER A 34 1.39 -2.87 14.05
N GLY A 35 1.02 -1.83 13.32
CA GLY A 35 1.25 -0.43 13.68
C GLY A 35 2.70 0.01 13.55
N GLN A 36 3.55 -0.83 12.97
CA GLN A 36 4.90 -0.47 12.58
C GLN A 36 4.91 -0.06 11.11
N PRO A 37 5.76 0.88 10.70
CA PRO A 37 5.90 1.23 9.30
C PRO A 37 6.42 0.05 8.49
N ASN A 38 6.07 0.02 7.21
CA ASN A 38 6.60 -0.95 6.28
C ASN A 38 8.14 -0.85 6.21
N PRO A 39 8.89 -1.94 6.44
CA PRO A 39 10.36 -1.90 6.38
C PRO A 39 10.90 -1.46 5.02
N GLN A 40 10.20 -1.76 3.92
CA GLN A 40 10.59 -1.32 2.58
C GLN A 40 10.39 0.19 2.43
N LEU A 41 9.28 0.75 2.93
CA LEU A 41 9.09 2.20 2.96
C LEU A 41 10.26 2.87 3.70
N VAL A 42 10.59 2.39 4.90
CA VAL A 42 11.70 2.91 5.70
C VAL A 42 13.02 2.88 4.94
N ALA A 43 13.34 1.74 4.33
CA ALA A 43 14.60 1.54 3.61
C ALA A 43 14.68 2.39 2.33
N GLN A 44 13.57 2.45 1.56
CA GLN A 44 13.56 3.07 0.25
C GLN A 44 13.38 4.60 0.28
N THR A 45 13.05 5.18 1.43
CA THR A 45 12.89 6.64 1.56
C THR A 45 13.96 7.29 2.44
N ALA A 46 14.92 6.52 2.96
CA ALA A 46 15.95 6.98 3.90
C ALA A 46 16.86 8.07 3.34
N ASP A 47 17.06 8.11 2.03
CA ASP A 47 17.89 9.09 1.30
C ASP A 47 17.08 10.23 0.67
N LEU A 48 15.76 10.22 0.79
CA LEU A 48 14.89 11.24 0.22
C LEU A 48 14.78 12.46 1.14
N VAL A 49 14.72 13.64 0.52
CA VAL A 49 14.45 14.88 1.23
C VAL A 49 12.94 15.00 1.46
N PRO A 50 12.49 15.16 2.72
CA PRO A 50 11.07 15.30 3.01
C PRO A 50 10.41 16.49 2.31
N GLY A 51 9.25 16.25 1.73
CA GLY A 51 8.41 17.21 1.04
C GLY A 51 6.94 16.84 1.19
N GLU A 52 6.16 16.90 0.11
CA GLU A 52 4.77 16.43 0.07
C GLU A 52 4.71 14.94 -0.33
N ALA A 53 4.05 14.12 0.48
CA ALA A 53 3.86 12.70 0.22
C ALA A 53 2.38 12.35 0.08
N LEU A 54 2.07 11.45 -0.86
CA LEU A 54 0.81 10.72 -0.93
C LEU A 54 1.05 9.29 -0.41
N GLU A 55 0.27 8.89 0.59
CA GLU A 55 0.22 7.49 1.06
C GLU A 55 -1.12 6.89 0.63
N ALA A 56 -1.09 6.03 -0.38
CA ALA A 56 -2.26 5.43 -1.00
C ALA A 56 -2.61 4.09 -0.34
N GLY A 57 -3.85 3.94 0.15
CA GLY A 57 -4.27 2.78 0.93
C GLY A 57 -3.65 2.75 2.32
N CYS A 58 -3.71 3.88 3.01
CA CYS A 58 -2.96 4.10 4.25
C CYS A 58 -3.44 3.27 5.45
N GLY A 59 -4.60 2.61 5.37
CA GLY A 59 -5.18 1.83 6.45
C GLY A 59 -5.22 2.58 7.77
N GLU A 60 -4.70 1.97 8.83
CA GLU A 60 -4.61 2.57 10.18
C GLU A 60 -3.43 3.54 10.35
N GLY A 61 -2.78 3.96 9.25
CA GLY A 61 -1.88 5.11 9.18
C GLY A 61 -0.46 4.90 9.69
N ALA A 62 0.03 3.67 9.86
CA ALA A 62 1.38 3.43 10.39
C ALA A 62 2.47 4.08 9.54
N ASP A 63 2.39 3.94 8.21
CA ASP A 63 3.33 4.51 7.24
C ASP A 63 3.22 6.03 7.16
N ALA A 64 2.00 6.56 7.11
CA ALA A 64 1.75 8.01 7.12
C ALA A 64 2.29 8.69 8.40
N ILE A 65 2.09 8.07 9.57
CA ILE A 65 2.61 8.57 10.85
C ILE A 65 4.14 8.54 10.86
N TRP A 66 4.74 7.48 10.31
CA TRP A 66 6.20 7.39 10.22
C TRP A 66 6.76 8.45 9.27
N LEU A 67 6.19 8.64 8.08
CA LEU A 67 6.58 9.69 7.13
C LEU A 67 6.49 11.08 7.78
N ALA A 68 5.40 11.38 8.50
CA ALA A 68 5.24 12.64 9.21
C ALA A 68 6.31 12.86 10.29
N ARG A 69 6.74 11.80 10.99
CA ARG A 69 7.88 11.85 11.93
C ARG A 69 9.20 12.15 11.24
N GLN A 70 9.37 11.73 9.99
CA GLN A 70 10.56 12.05 9.18
C GLN A 70 10.49 13.45 8.57
N GLY A 71 9.41 14.21 8.81
CA GLY A 71 9.27 15.59 8.35
C GLY A 71 8.40 15.77 7.10
N TRP A 72 7.87 14.70 6.52
CA TRP A 72 6.96 14.78 5.36
C TRP A 72 5.65 15.45 5.72
N THR A 73 5.06 16.17 4.77
CA THR A 73 3.65 16.57 4.80
C THR A 73 2.87 15.53 4.01
N VAL A 74 1.97 14.81 4.68
CA VAL A 74 1.37 13.60 4.14
C VAL A 74 -0.10 13.81 3.81
N THR A 75 -0.51 13.48 2.60
CA THR A 75 -1.89 13.19 2.25
C THR A 75 -2.07 11.67 2.32
N ALA A 76 -2.85 11.19 3.28
CA ALA A 76 -3.08 9.77 3.52
C ALA A 76 -4.49 9.40 3.10
N VAL A 77 -4.62 8.45 2.19
CA VAL A 77 -5.88 8.11 1.51
C VAL A 77 -6.25 6.67 1.77
N ASP A 78 -7.49 6.43 2.16
CA ASP A 78 -8.07 5.09 2.27
C ASP A 78 -9.58 5.13 1.95
N VAL A 79 -10.15 4.02 1.52
CA VAL A 79 -11.59 3.89 1.26
C VAL A 79 -12.38 3.77 2.56
N SER A 80 -11.77 3.21 3.62
CA SER A 80 -12.42 2.96 4.90
C SER A 80 -12.43 4.19 5.81
N ALA A 81 -13.62 4.65 6.15
CA ALA A 81 -13.80 5.70 7.16
C ALA A 81 -13.34 5.25 8.54
N VAL A 82 -13.57 3.98 8.89
CA VAL A 82 -13.18 3.38 10.18
C VAL A 82 -11.66 3.34 10.32
N ALA A 83 -10.94 2.96 9.25
CA ALA A 83 -9.47 2.98 9.25
C ALA A 83 -8.92 4.39 9.46
N LEU A 84 -9.46 5.38 8.74
CA LEU A 84 -9.01 6.78 8.82
C LEU A 84 -9.29 7.40 10.20
N GLU A 85 -10.43 7.09 10.83
CA GLU A 85 -10.72 7.54 12.20
C GLU A 85 -9.69 6.99 13.19
N ARG A 86 -9.36 5.70 13.10
CA ARG A 86 -8.31 5.08 13.93
C ARG A 86 -6.95 5.69 13.67
N ALA A 87 -6.60 5.87 12.39
CA ALA A 87 -5.33 6.47 11.98
C ALA A 87 -5.16 7.87 12.55
N ALA A 88 -6.21 8.71 12.49
CA ALA A 88 -6.21 10.04 13.10
C ALA A 88 -6.00 9.97 14.62
N GLY A 89 -6.66 9.02 15.31
CA GLY A 89 -6.47 8.77 16.74
C GLY A 89 -5.03 8.37 17.08
N TYR A 90 -4.40 7.48 16.29
CA TYR A 90 -3.00 7.08 16.49
C TYR A 90 -2.03 8.22 16.21
N ALA A 91 -2.30 9.04 15.18
CA ALA A 91 -1.49 10.22 14.90
C ALA A 91 -1.56 11.26 16.03
N ALA A 92 -2.76 11.50 16.58
CA ALA A 92 -2.94 12.39 17.74
C ALA A 92 -2.18 11.87 18.97
N ALA A 93 -2.23 10.56 19.25
CA ALA A 93 -1.48 9.92 20.31
C ALA A 93 0.06 9.98 20.09
N ALA A 94 0.51 10.00 18.83
CA ALA A 94 1.91 10.13 18.48
C ALA A 94 2.46 11.56 18.69
N GLY A 95 1.59 12.57 18.77
CA GLY A 95 1.91 13.97 19.07
C GLY A 95 1.30 14.96 18.10
N GLY A 96 0.92 16.13 18.62
CA GLY A 96 0.23 17.18 17.84
C GLY A 96 1.00 17.67 16.62
N GLU A 97 2.34 17.75 16.69
CA GLU A 97 3.19 18.12 15.55
C GLU A 97 3.08 17.10 14.41
N ILE A 98 3.05 15.80 14.73
CA ILE A 98 2.92 14.71 13.78
C ILE A 98 1.53 14.75 13.17
N ALA A 99 0.49 14.86 14.00
CA ALA A 99 -0.90 14.89 13.54
C ALA A 99 -1.17 16.05 12.57
N ARG A 100 -0.57 17.23 12.79
CA ARG A 100 -0.72 18.41 11.90
C ARG A 100 -0.06 18.24 10.53
N ARG A 101 0.86 17.30 10.39
CA ARG A 101 1.52 17.00 9.10
C ARG A 101 0.74 16.04 8.23
N ILE A 102 -0.38 15.46 8.73
CA ILE A 102 -1.13 14.44 8.00
C ILE A 102 -2.55 14.94 7.72
N THR A 103 -2.91 14.92 6.45
CA THR A 103 -4.30 15.11 6.00
C THR A 103 -4.89 13.75 5.63
N TRP A 104 -5.95 13.37 6.32
CA TRP A 104 -6.67 12.12 6.07
C TRP A 104 -7.79 12.36 5.07
N GLN A 105 -7.83 11.59 3.97
CA GLN A 105 -8.84 11.73 2.92
C GLN A 105 -9.48 10.36 2.65
N ARG A 106 -10.80 10.35 2.63
CA ARG A 106 -11.54 9.15 2.23
C ARG A 106 -11.80 9.18 0.75
N GLU A 107 -11.13 8.32 0.00
CA GLU A 107 -11.26 8.21 -1.44
C GLU A 107 -11.19 6.74 -1.87
N ASP A 108 -11.94 6.40 -2.89
CA ASP A 108 -11.83 5.11 -3.56
C ASP A 108 -10.76 5.19 -4.66
N LEU A 109 -9.60 4.60 -4.38
CA LEU A 109 -8.45 4.61 -5.29
C LEU A 109 -8.72 3.90 -6.63
N LEU A 110 -9.78 3.11 -6.75
CA LEU A 110 -10.17 2.50 -8.03
C LEU A 110 -10.81 3.53 -8.98
N SER A 111 -11.44 4.56 -8.44
CA SER A 111 -12.12 5.61 -9.21
C SER A 111 -11.48 7.00 -9.05
N TRP A 112 -10.87 7.28 -7.90
CA TRP A 112 -10.23 8.56 -7.63
C TRP A 112 -8.86 8.66 -8.30
N ALA A 113 -8.51 9.87 -8.73
CA ALA A 113 -7.19 10.21 -9.23
C ALA A 113 -6.64 11.41 -8.44
N PRO A 114 -5.43 11.29 -7.85
CA PRO A 114 -4.78 12.43 -7.21
C PRO A 114 -4.42 13.52 -8.22
N ASP A 115 -4.25 14.75 -7.73
CA ASP A 115 -3.78 15.86 -8.56
C ASP A 115 -2.45 15.47 -9.24
N PRO A 116 -2.33 15.65 -10.56
CA PRO A 116 -1.11 15.28 -11.27
C PRO A 116 0.09 16.16 -10.84
N GLU A 117 1.29 15.59 -10.89
CA GLU A 117 2.56 16.30 -10.66
C GLU A 117 2.64 17.07 -9.33
N ARG A 118 1.98 16.58 -8.30
CA ARG A 118 1.88 17.27 -7.02
C ARG A 118 2.91 16.80 -5.99
N PHE A 119 3.16 15.50 -5.90
CA PHE A 119 3.86 14.92 -4.77
C PHE A 119 5.33 14.63 -5.05
N ASP A 120 6.19 14.87 -4.03
CA ASP A 120 7.59 14.44 -4.01
C ASP A 120 7.73 12.93 -3.88
N LEU A 121 6.81 12.31 -3.11
CA LEU A 121 6.73 10.89 -2.90
C LEU A 121 5.27 10.43 -3.09
N VAL A 122 5.07 9.44 -3.93
CA VAL A 122 3.82 8.67 -3.96
C VAL A 122 4.15 7.24 -3.52
N SER A 123 3.52 6.81 -2.44
CA SER A 123 3.76 5.52 -1.80
C SER A 123 2.48 4.69 -1.78
N ALA A 124 2.57 3.42 -2.12
CA ALA A 124 1.48 2.46 -2.07
C ALA A 124 1.99 1.11 -1.54
N GLN A 125 1.49 0.71 -0.36
CA GLN A 125 1.96 -0.48 0.35
C GLN A 125 0.86 -1.53 0.39
N TYR A 126 1.12 -2.71 -0.23
CA TYR A 126 0.20 -3.85 -0.25
C TYR A 126 -1.23 -3.51 -0.69
N MET A 127 -1.33 -2.59 -1.67
CA MET A 127 -2.60 -2.23 -2.27
C MET A 127 -3.26 -3.44 -2.93
N HIS A 128 -4.57 -3.54 -2.72
CA HIS A 128 -5.40 -4.56 -3.35
C HIS A 128 -6.33 -3.89 -4.37
N ALA A 129 -6.39 -4.45 -5.56
CA ALA A 129 -7.32 -4.04 -6.62
C ALA A 129 -7.91 -5.27 -7.30
N PRO A 130 -9.09 -5.15 -7.92
CA PRO A 130 -9.63 -6.20 -8.77
C PRO A 130 -8.66 -6.55 -9.91
N ALA A 131 -8.78 -7.79 -10.42
CA ALA A 131 -8.03 -8.22 -11.58
C ALA A 131 -8.18 -7.24 -12.75
N GLY A 132 -7.06 -6.84 -13.37
CA GLY A 132 -7.02 -5.89 -14.48
C GLY A 132 -7.08 -4.40 -14.11
N GLU A 133 -7.38 -4.05 -12.84
CA GLU A 133 -7.45 -2.64 -12.41
C GLU A 133 -6.12 -2.12 -11.87
N ILE A 134 -5.20 -2.99 -11.50
CA ILE A 134 -3.95 -2.62 -10.82
C ILE A 134 -3.05 -1.74 -11.70
N ASP A 135 -2.96 -2.01 -12.99
CA ASP A 135 -2.16 -1.21 -13.91
C ASP A 135 -2.72 0.21 -14.08
N ALA A 136 -4.05 0.34 -14.10
CA ALA A 136 -4.72 1.64 -14.17
C ALA A 136 -4.47 2.43 -12.87
N LEU A 137 -4.50 1.76 -11.72
CA LEU A 137 -4.16 2.35 -10.43
C LEU A 137 -2.72 2.84 -10.41
N HIS A 138 -1.74 2.00 -10.79
CA HIS A 138 -0.33 2.38 -10.80
C HIS A 138 -0.07 3.58 -11.73
N ARG A 139 -0.72 3.64 -12.91
CA ARG A 139 -0.60 4.79 -13.81
C ARG A 139 -1.17 6.07 -13.19
N ARG A 140 -2.32 6.02 -12.48
CA ARG A 140 -2.87 7.19 -11.78
C ARG A 140 -1.94 7.67 -10.68
N LEU A 141 -1.38 6.75 -9.89
CA LEU A 141 -0.41 7.07 -8.85
C LEU A 141 0.88 7.66 -9.44
N ALA A 142 1.40 7.09 -10.52
CA ALA A 142 2.58 7.60 -11.20
C ALA A 142 2.36 9.03 -11.75
N ALA A 143 1.17 9.33 -12.28
CA ALA A 143 0.84 10.66 -12.78
C ALA A 143 0.87 11.73 -11.68
N ALA A 144 0.64 11.36 -10.42
CA ALA A 144 0.65 12.27 -9.28
C ALA A 144 2.06 12.65 -8.79
N VAL A 145 3.08 11.90 -9.19
CA VAL A 145 4.48 12.20 -8.86
C VAL A 145 4.94 13.40 -9.69
N ARG A 146 5.51 14.42 -9.06
CA ARG A 146 6.06 15.58 -9.78
C ARG A 146 7.39 15.25 -10.47
N PRO A 147 7.84 16.04 -11.46
CA PRO A 147 9.21 15.94 -11.97
C PRO A 147 10.24 15.99 -10.84
N GLY A 148 11.18 15.06 -10.82
CA GLY A 148 12.16 14.87 -9.74
C GLY A 148 11.64 14.12 -8.51
N GLY A 149 10.35 13.76 -8.46
CA GLY A 149 9.73 12.99 -7.37
C GLY A 149 9.91 11.48 -7.53
N THR A 150 9.45 10.73 -6.54
CA THR A 150 9.61 9.28 -6.42
C THR A 150 8.26 8.57 -6.35
N LEU A 151 8.12 7.49 -7.11
CA LEU A 151 7.08 6.46 -6.95
C LEU A 151 7.68 5.28 -6.19
N LEU A 152 7.03 4.87 -5.09
CA LEU A 152 7.36 3.67 -4.34
C LEU A 152 6.15 2.75 -4.26
N VAL A 153 6.25 1.56 -4.81
CA VAL A 153 5.20 0.54 -4.74
C VAL A 153 5.76 -0.72 -4.12
N VAL A 154 5.10 -1.20 -3.07
CA VAL A 154 5.44 -2.45 -2.41
C VAL A 154 4.22 -3.36 -2.41
N GLY A 155 4.41 -4.63 -2.70
CA GLY A 155 3.33 -5.60 -2.73
C GLY A 155 3.80 -7.02 -2.44
N HIS A 156 2.87 -7.95 -2.53
CA HIS A 156 3.17 -9.37 -2.43
C HIS A 156 3.72 -9.88 -3.77
N HIS A 157 4.81 -10.64 -3.71
CA HIS A 157 5.40 -11.20 -4.92
C HIS A 157 4.59 -12.40 -5.44
N PRO A 158 4.47 -12.60 -6.76
CA PRO A 158 3.76 -13.74 -7.35
C PRO A 158 4.21 -15.11 -6.83
N ASP A 159 5.49 -15.29 -6.53
CA ASP A 159 6.04 -16.55 -6.00
C ASP A 159 5.38 -16.97 -4.67
N ASP A 160 4.87 -16.02 -3.90
CA ASP A 160 4.23 -16.28 -2.62
C ASP A 160 2.88 -16.98 -2.74
N LEU A 161 2.28 -17.05 -3.94
CA LEU A 161 1.10 -17.85 -4.21
C LEU A 161 1.30 -19.34 -3.97
N HIS A 162 2.55 -19.79 -4.10
CA HIS A 162 2.95 -21.19 -3.89
C HIS A 162 3.46 -21.44 -2.46
N ALA A 163 3.68 -20.39 -1.68
CA ALA A 163 4.01 -20.49 -0.28
C ALA A 163 2.73 -20.67 0.54
N ASN A 164 2.70 -21.65 1.45
CA ASN A 164 1.54 -21.96 2.30
C ASN A 164 1.32 -20.89 3.39
N VAL A 165 1.22 -19.61 2.98
CA VAL A 165 1.11 -18.45 3.90
C VAL A 165 -0.28 -17.80 3.92
N GLY A 166 -1.29 -18.54 3.46
CA GLY A 166 -2.68 -18.06 3.46
C GLY A 166 -2.96 -16.92 2.49
N ARG A 167 -2.08 -16.70 1.51
CA ARG A 167 -2.34 -15.77 0.43
C ARG A 167 -3.22 -16.43 -0.61
N THR A 168 -4.43 -15.93 -0.72
CA THR A 168 -5.45 -16.42 -1.63
C THR A 168 -5.81 -15.31 -2.61
N GLY A 169 -6.14 -15.69 -3.83
CA GLY A 169 -6.53 -14.77 -4.90
C GLY A 169 -6.06 -15.25 -6.25
N SER A 170 -6.59 -14.64 -7.30
CA SER A 170 -6.17 -14.91 -8.67
C SER A 170 -4.73 -14.44 -8.90
N PRO A 171 -3.90 -15.18 -9.68
CA PRO A 171 -2.52 -14.82 -9.97
C PRO A 171 -2.33 -13.42 -10.57
N ASP A 172 -3.31 -12.90 -11.30
CA ASP A 172 -3.31 -11.57 -11.91
C ASP A 172 -3.48 -10.40 -10.92
N ARG A 173 -3.64 -10.69 -9.62
CA ARG A 173 -3.60 -9.71 -8.53
C ARG A 173 -2.21 -9.52 -7.94
N PHE A 174 -1.26 -10.35 -8.36
CA PHE A 174 0.13 -10.29 -7.94
C PHE A 174 0.98 -9.85 -9.14
N TRP A 175 1.91 -9.02 -8.91
CA TRP A 175 2.75 -8.42 -9.93
C TRP A 175 4.19 -8.32 -9.44
N SER A 176 5.12 -8.45 -10.37
CA SER A 176 6.54 -8.22 -10.10
C SER A 176 6.87 -6.72 -10.19
N ALA A 177 7.98 -6.32 -9.60
CA ALA A 177 8.47 -4.95 -9.75
C ALA A 177 8.78 -4.62 -11.23
N GLN A 178 9.17 -5.62 -12.00
CA GLN A 178 9.45 -5.50 -13.44
C GLN A 178 8.18 -5.22 -14.25
N ASP A 179 7.04 -5.82 -13.87
CA ASP A 179 5.75 -5.57 -14.53
C ASP A 179 5.31 -4.11 -14.34
N ILE A 180 5.43 -3.60 -13.09
CA ILE A 180 5.10 -2.19 -12.83
C ILE A 180 6.08 -1.28 -13.57
N ALA A 181 7.38 -1.56 -13.52
CA ALA A 181 8.39 -0.77 -14.20
C ALA A 181 8.14 -0.70 -15.72
N ALA A 182 7.71 -1.82 -16.33
CA ALA A 182 7.38 -1.89 -17.74
C ALA A 182 6.14 -1.05 -18.11
N SER A 183 5.25 -0.75 -17.15
CA SER A 183 4.08 0.12 -17.35
C SER A 183 4.40 1.61 -17.32
N LEU A 184 5.60 2.00 -16.84
CA LEU A 184 6.06 3.38 -16.80
C LEU A 184 6.69 3.78 -18.15
N ASP A 185 6.52 5.05 -18.55
CA ASP A 185 7.20 5.58 -19.73
C ASP A 185 8.74 5.61 -19.50
N PRO A 186 9.54 4.86 -20.27
CA PRO A 186 10.99 4.81 -20.07
C PRO A 186 11.69 6.15 -20.35
N GLY A 187 11.06 7.05 -21.10
CA GLY A 187 11.56 8.40 -21.33
C GLY A 187 11.35 9.31 -20.11
N GLY A 188 10.27 9.11 -19.36
CA GLY A 188 9.89 9.92 -18.21
C GLY A 188 10.36 9.38 -16.86
N TRP A 189 10.85 8.15 -16.79
CA TRP A 189 11.17 7.49 -15.53
C TRP A 189 12.56 6.86 -15.52
N GLU A 190 13.17 6.82 -14.33
CA GLU A 190 14.37 6.06 -14.02
C GLU A 190 14.02 5.06 -12.92
N VAL A 191 14.19 3.77 -13.22
CA VAL A 191 14.00 2.70 -12.23
C VAL A 191 15.24 2.62 -11.35
N ILE A 192 15.07 2.92 -10.06
CA ILE A 192 16.13 2.89 -9.05
C ILE A 192 16.23 1.51 -8.41
N VAL A 193 15.06 0.93 -8.06
CA VAL A 193 14.94 -0.41 -7.49
C VAL A 193 13.79 -1.13 -8.18
N ALA A 194 14.03 -2.34 -8.65
CA ALA A 194 13.02 -3.30 -9.08
C ALA A 194 13.46 -4.68 -8.57
N ASP A 195 13.06 -5.03 -7.35
CA ASP A 195 13.58 -6.18 -6.61
C ASP A 195 12.47 -6.95 -5.89
N ALA A 196 12.83 -8.15 -5.40
CA ALA A 196 11.95 -9.04 -4.66
C ALA A 196 12.66 -9.56 -3.38
N PRO A 197 12.95 -8.67 -2.40
CA PRO A 197 13.64 -9.07 -1.18
C PRO A 197 12.83 -10.09 -0.39
N GLY A 198 13.53 -11.14 0.08
CA GLY A 198 12.96 -12.16 0.94
C GLY A 198 12.88 -11.70 2.40
N ARG A 199 11.82 -12.11 3.08
CA ARG A 199 11.67 -11.97 4.54
C ARG A 199 11.13 -13.24 5.17
N SER A 200 11.49 -13.46 6.44
CA SER A 200 10.96 -14.59 7.20
C SER A 200 9.47 -14.40 7.51
N ALA A 201 8.73 -15.47 7.39
CA ALA A 201 7.32 -15.56 7.76
C ALA A 201 7.06 -16.94 8.40
N THR A 202 5.85 -17.15 8.87
CA THR A 202 5.37 -18.46 9.35
C THR A 202 4.22 -18.89 8.44
N ASP A 203 4.26 -20.12 7.96
CA ASP A 203 3.21 -20.69 7.14
C ASP A 203 1.98 -21.10 7.98
N LEU A 204 0.92 -21.58 7.31
CA LEU A 204 -0.31 -22.02 7.97
C LEU A 204 -0.12 -23.24 8.88
N ASP A 205 0.96 -24.00 8.70
CA ASP A 205 1.32 -25.16 9.50
C ASP A 205 2.27 -24.79 10.64
N GLY A 206 2.58 -23.49 10.82
CA GLY A 206 3.47 -22.98 11.86
C GLY A 206 4.96 -23.14 11.54
N GLN A 207 5.34 -23.46 10.28
CA GLN A 207 6.73 -23.64 9.89
C GLN A 207 7.35 -22.33 9.38
N PRO A 208 8.65 -22.11 9.64
CA PRO A 208 9.36 -20.97 9.05
C PRO A 208 9.39 -21.07 7.53
N VAL A 209 9.06 -19.99 6.86
CA VAL A 209 9.07 -19.88 5.41
C VAL A 209 9.64 -18.52 4.99
N THR A 210 10.24 -18.47 3.81
CA THR A 210 10.63 -17.18 3.20
C THR A 210 9.57 -16.74 2.22
N VAL A 211 9.00 -15.56 2.45
CA VAL A 211 8.12 -14.86 1.50
C VAL A 211 8.87 -13.68 0.88
N ARG A 212 8.39 -13.20 -0.26
CA ARG A 212 9.01 -12.10 -0.97
C ARG A 212 8.09 -10.91 -1.04
N ASP A 213 8.67 -9.73 -0.95
CA ASP A 213 7.96 -8.49 -1.25
C ASP A 213 8.36 -8.02 -2.65
N THR A 214 7.40 -7.64 -3.48
CA THR A 214 7.67 -6.87 -4.69
C THR A 214 8.00 -5.43 -4.28
N VAL A 215 9.13 -4.88 -4.74
CA VAL A 215 9.55 -3.50 -4.44
C VAL A 215 9.95 -2.80 -5.73
N LEU A 216 9.16 -1.78 -6.10
CA LEU A 216 9.52 -0.83 -7.15
C LEU A 216 9.76 0.54 -6.53
N ARG A 217 10.96 1.10 -6.74
CA ARG A 217 11.25 2.52 -6.57
C ARG A 217 11.67 3.10 -7.91
N ALA A 218 10.95 4.11 -8.37
CA ALA A 218 11.24 4.80 -9.62
C ALA A 218 11.26 6.33 -9.40
N ALA A 219 12.24 7.02 -9.97
CA ALA A 219 12.32 8.47 -9.97
C ALA A 219 11.76 9.04 -11.26
N ARG A 220 10.89 10.05 -11.16
CA ARG A 220 10.40 10.76 -12.33
C ARG A 220 11.48 11.75 -12.80
N ARG A 221 11.83 11.72 -14.08
CA ARG A 221 12.82 12.64 -14.67
C ARG A 221 12.31 14.08 -14.62
N SER A 222 13.23 15.04 -14.46
CA SER A 222 12.95 16.46 -14.45
C SER A 222 12.65 17.03 -15.83
#